data_cd35785b5b06d60a195e03d3eb31aa15
#
_entry.id   cd35785b5b06d60a195e03d3eb31aa15
#
_cell.length_a   1.000
_cell.length_b   1.000
_cell.length_c   1.000
_cell.angle_alpha   90.00
_cell.angle_beta   90.00
_cell.angle_gamma   90.00
#
_symmetry.space_group_name_H-M   'P 1'
#
loop_
_entity.id
_entity.type
_entity.pdbx_description
1 polymer ?
#
loop_
_entity_poly.entity_id
_entity_poly.type
_entity_poly.pdbx_seq_one_letter_code
_entity_poly.pdbx_strand_id
1 'polypeptide(L)'
;METTASVVAELNVALGTDYRLVRQLTGGLQSTAYELTGGVVLKWTGDPAWAPRVRRAAELVRRARAVGYPTPAWLAVGTTAAGSPYQLQEFVTGSAPTLDQALARQVIEICELQRDLLPEDHDVSWSGWSHGVVFDGWDGVWERVQRYDGEAAELLARYGALCRPYRDHELPHHDLVHGDLNMGNLLAADGRITGIVDIEAAGGGARAYDLVALAASAARDGADAGVDELFLEAALRANGRAAVAVCAAAGFASVAEFVHTRSEQSQDMVNHGGRRLLELLDA
;
A
#
# COMPACT_ATOMS: atom_id res chain seq x y z
N MET A 1 9.13 -16.74 -24.02
CA MET A 1 8.47 -15.80 -23.09
C MET A 1 7.38 -16.58 -22.38
N GLU A 2 7.36 -16.56 -21.03
CA GLU A 2 6.31 -17.22 -20.29
C GLU A 2 4.95 -16.57 -20.55
N THR A 3 3.92 -17.40 -20.55
CA THR A 3 2.52 -16.97 -20.64
C THR A 3 1.79 -17.39 -19.38
N THR A 4 0.70 -16.75 -19.04
CA THR A 4 -0.11 -17.16 -17.88
C THR A 4 -0.53 -18.63 -17.96
N ALA A 5 -0.85 -19.13 -19.16
CA ALA A 5 -1.21 -20.52 -19.35
C ALA A 5 -0.04 -21.48 -19.04
N SER A 6 1.19 -21.13 -19.43
CA SER A 6 2.38 -21.95 -19.11
C SER A 6 2.69 -21.90 -17.61
N VAL A 7 2.52 -20.75 -16.96
CA VAL A 7 2.69 -20.62 -15.50
C VAL A 7 1.66 -21.48 -14.77
N VAL A 8 0.38 -21.43 -15.14
CA VAL A 8 -0.67 -22.27 -14.53
C VAL A 8 -0.39 -23.76 -14.72
N ALA A 9 0.08 -24.17 -15.91
CA ALA A 9 0.42 -25.57 -16.16
C ALA A 9 1.58 -26.05 -15.27
N GLU A 10 2.63 -25.23 -15.11
CA GLU A 10 3.76 -25.53 -14.23
C GLU A 10 3.33 -25.61 -12.76
N LEU A 11 2.50 -24.66 -12.30
CA LEU A 11 1.93 -24.67 -10.95
C LEU A 11 1.12 -25.95 -10.67
N ASN A 12 0.28 -26.37 -11.61
CA ASN A 12 -0.51 -27.58 -11.46
C ASN A 12 0.38 -28.83 -11.27
N VAL A 13 1.47 -28.91 -12.00
CA VAL A 13 2.46 -30.00 -11.83
C VAL A 13 3.14 -29.91 -10.46
N ALA A 14 3.59 -28.71 -10.08
CA ALA A 14 4.36 -28.50 -8.84
C ALA A 14 3.52 -28.72 -7.58
N LEU A 15 2.23 -28.36 -7.62
CA LEU A 15 1.33 -28.40 -6.47
C LEU A 15 0.37 -29.61 -6.50
N GLY A 16 0.34 -30.39 -7.57
CA GLY A 16 -0.59 -31.51 -7.73
C GLY A 16 -2.06 -31.06 -7.84
N THR A 17 -2.29 -29.93 -8.53
CA THR A 17 -3.62 -29.32 -8.70
C THR A 17 -4.08 -29.36 -10.16
N ASP A 18 -5.33 -28.96 -10.42
CA ASP A 18 -5.93 -28.87 -11.75
C ASP A 18 -6.55 -27.48 -12.03
N TYR A 19 -5.94 -26.43 -11.51
CA TYR A 19 -6.39 -25.06 -11.72
C TYR A 19 -6.52 -24.71 -13.19
N ARG A 20 -7.56 -23.98 -13.53
CA ARG A 20 -7.82 -23.44 -14.88
C ARG A 20 -8.03 -21.94 -14.77
N LEU A 21 -7.53 -21.23 -15.77
CA LEU A 21 -7.75 -19.79 -15.90
C LEU A 21 -9.24 -19.52 -16.11
N VAL A 22 -9.83 -18.67 -15.27
CA VAL A 22 -11.21 -18.20 -15.40
C VAL A 22 -11.22 -16.86 -16.13
N ARG A 23 -10.52 -15.85 -15.60
CA ARG A 23 -10.40 -14.52 -16.19
C ARG A 23 -9.20 -13.77 -15.62
N GLN A 24 -8.78 -12.74 -16.33
CA GLN A 24 -7.88 -11.72 -15.78
C GLN A 24 -8.68 -10.79 -14.88
N LEU A 25 -8.13 -10.46 -13.71
CA LEU A 25 -8.68 -9.45 -12.82
C LEU A 25 -8.14 -8.08 -13.21
N THR A 26 -9.00 -7.06 -13.12
CA THR A 26 -8.65 -5.67 -13.43
C THR A 26 -8.14 -4.98 -12.17
N GLY A 27 -7.16 -4.06 -12.30
CA GLY A 27 -6.77 -3.15 -11.21
C GLY A 27 -5.28 -3.15 -10.82
N GLY A 28 -4.47 -4.12 -11.24
CA GLY A 28 -3.02 -4.11 -10.93
C GLY A 28 -2.20 -3.31 -11.95
N LEU A 29 -1.36 -2.37 -11.50
CA LEU A 29 -0.45 -1.62 -12.37
C LEU A 29 0.93 -2.27 -12.52
N GLN A 30 1.36 -3.07 -11.56
CA GLN A 30 2.70 -3.66 -11.47
C GLN A 30 2.73 -5.18 -11.62
N SER A 31 1.65 -5.87 -11.24
CA SER A 31 1.50 -7.31 -11.43
C SER A 31 0.13 -7.61 -12.03
N THR A 32 0.06 -8.69 -12.83
CA THR A 32 -1.22 -9.12 -13.38
C THR A 32 -1.81 -10.21 -12.49
N ALA A 33 -3.06 -10.02 -12.07
CA ALA A 33 -3.81 -10.97 -11.27
C ALA A 33 -4.82 -11.74 -12.13
N TYR A 34 -4.98 -13.03 -11.86
CA TYR A 34 -5.87 -13.93 -12.59
C TYR A 34 -6.69 -14.75 -11.61
N GLU A 35 -7.99 -14.78 -11.85
CA GLU A 35 -8.87 -15.74 -11.17
C GLU A 35 -8.69 -17.13 -11.80
N LEU A 36 -8.47 -18.11 -10.94
CA LEU A 36 -8.42 -19.52 -11.29
C LEU A 36 -9.66 -20.25 -10.74
N THR A 37 -9.94 -21.44 -11.26
CA THR A 37 -10.97 -22.31 -10.70
C THR A 37 -10.69 -22.61 -9.22
N GLY A 38 -11.76 -22.88 -8.45
CA GLY A 38 -11.63 -23.19 -7.03
C GLY A 38 -11.51 -21.98 -6.09
N GLY A 39 -11.82 -20.75 -6.58
CA GLY A 39 -11.77 -19.55 -5.76
C GLY A 39 -10.34 -19.14 -5.38
N VAL A 40 -9.43 -19.23 -6.34
CA VAL A 40 -8.00 -18.92 -6.18
C VAL A 40 -7.63 -17.78 -7.11
N VAL A 41 -6.74 -16.90 -6.65
CA VAL A 41 -6.12 -15.84 -7.45
C VAL A 41 -4.63 -16.14 -7.62
N LEU A 42 -4.17 -16.14 -8.85
CA LEU A 42 -2.76 -16.16 -9.22
C LEU A 42 -2.31 -14.72 -9.50
N LYS A 43 -1.27 -14.28 -8.80
CA LYS A 43 -0.47 -13.11 -9.19
C LYS A 43 0.92 -13.58 -9.56
N TRP A 44 1.45 -13.10 -10.68
CA TRP A 44 2.79 -13.40 -11.13
C TRP A 44 3.38 -12.25 -11.93
N THR A 45 4.69 -12.20 -12.00
CA THR A 45 5.43 -11.23 -12.82
C THR A 45 6.65 -11.90 -13.45
N GLY A 46 6.99 -11.48 -14.67
CA GLY A 46 8.22 -11.94 -15.35
C GLY A 46 9.51 -11.32 -14.80
N ASP A 47 9.44 -10.48 -13.76
CA ASP A 47 10.61 -9.86 -13.14
C ASP A 47 11.10 -10.66 -11.92
N PRO A 48 12.26 -11.38 -12.02
CA PRO A 48 12.79 -12.17 -10.91
C PRO A 48 13.16 -11.35 -9.66
N ALA A 49 13.39 -10.04 -9.81
CA ALA A 49 13.73 -9.15 -8.69
C ALA A 49 12.62 -9.07 -7.64
N TRP A 50 11.39 -9.44 -8.00
CA TRP A 50 10.26 -9.49 -7.07
C TRP A 50 10.24 -10.70 -6.14
N ALA A 51 10.99 -11.77 -6.44
CA ALA A 51 10.93 -13.01 -5.67
C ALA A 51 11.26 -12.85 -4.16
N PRO A 52 12.27 -12.07 -3.74
CA PRO A 52 12.51 -11.81 -2.32
C PRO A 52 11.34 -11.09 -1.64
N ARG A 53 10.74 -10.11 -2.32
CA ARG A 53 9.60 -9.33 -1.82
C ARG A 53 8.38 -10.21 -1.58
N VAL A 54 8.02 -11.05 -2.55
CA VAL A 54 6.90 -11.99 -2.44
C VAL A 54 7.11 -12.97 -1.29
N ARG A 55 8.30 -13.56 -1.16
CA ARG A 55 8.61 -14.49 -0.05
C ARG A 55 8.51 -13.85 1.32
N ARG A 56 9.01 -12.62 1.48
CA ARG A 56 8.92 -11.87 2.74
C ARG A 56 7.48 -11.54 3.08
N ALA A 57 6.70 -11.04 2.11
CA ALA A 57 5.31 -10.69 2.33
C ALA A 57 4.46 -11.90 2.76
N ALA A 58 4.77 -13.12 2.29
CA ALA A 58 4.07 -14.33 2.70
C ALA A 58 4.12 -14.58 4.23
N GLU A 59 5.25 -14.28 4.88
CA GLU A 59 5.38 -14.36 6.35
C GLU A 59 4.50 -13.31 7.02
N LEU A 60 4.53 -12.08 6.52
CA LEU A 60 3.76 -10.97 7.07
C LEU A 60 2.25 -11.21 6.93
N VAL A 61 1.80 -11.76 5.79
CA VAL A 61 0.41 -12.17 5.58
C VAL A 61 -0.03 -13.18 6.64
N ARG A 62 0.78 -14.19 6.95
CA ARG A 62 0.44 -15.17 8.01
C ARG A 62 0.29 -14.50 9.38
N ARG A 63 1.20 -13.58 9.75
CA ARG A 63 1.13 -12.82 11.00
C ARG A 63 -0.11 -11.92 11.04
N ALA A 64 -0.36 -11.15 10.00
CA ALA A 64 -1.52 -10.27 9.89
C ALA A 64 -2.84 -11.05 10.04
N ARG A 65 -2.96 -12.18 9.33
CA ARG A 65 -4.17 -13.03 9.43
C ARG A 65 -4.35 -13.65 10.81
N ALA A 66 -3.27 -13.96 11.51
CA ALA A 66 -3.35 -14.53 12.86
C ALA A 66 -4.02 -13.58 13.88
N VAL A 67 -3.99 -12.28 13.64
CA VAL A 67 -4.68 -11.27 14.46
C VAL A 67 -6.01 -10.81 13.86
N GLY A 68 -6.45 -11.42 12.74
CA GLY A 68 -7.73 -11.11 12.10
C GLY A 68 -7.68 -10.01 11.05
N TYR A 69 -6.48 -9.56 10.63
CA TYR A 69 -6.35 -8.61 9.53
C TYR A 69 -6.88 -9.25 8.22
N PRO A 70 -7.80 -8.60 7.49
CA PRO A 70 -8.57 -9.25 6.43
C PRO A 70 -7.81 -9.27 5.08
N THR A 71 -6.53 -9.64 5.09
CA THR A 71 -5.81 -9.90 3.84
C THR A 71 -6.07 -11.33 3.36
N PRO A 72 -6.14 -11.60 2.03
CA PRO A 72 -6.31 -12.95 1.51
C PRO A 72 -5.26 -13.92 2.07
N ALA A 73 -5.63 -15.17 2.34
CA ALA A 73 -4.64 -16.20 2.65
C ALA A 73 -3.76 -16.45 1.42
N TRP A 74 -2.44 -16.49 1.61
CA TRP A 74 -1.52 -16.92 0.56
C TRP A 74 -1.35 -18.43 0.66
N LEU A 75 -1.85 -19.13 -0.36
CA LEU A 75 -1.91 -20.58 -0.41
C LEU A 75 -0.56 -21.19 -0.83
N ALA A 76 0.14 -20.51 -1.74
CA ALA A 76 1.48 -20.89 -2.17
C ALA A 76 2.25 -19.68 -2.69
N VAL A 77 3.56 -19.70 -2.52
CA VAL A 77 4.51 -18.76 -3.13
C VAL A 77 5.68 -19.51 -3.70
N GLY A 78 6.22 -19.05 -4.81
CA GLY A 78 7.34 -19.70 -5.45
C GLY A 78 7.87 -18.94 -6.65
N THR A 79 8.70 -19.63 -7.41
CA THR A 79 9.20 -19.16 -8.70
C THR A 79 9.02 -20.27 -9.73
N THR A 80 8.70 -19.90 -10.97
CA THR A 80 8.65 -20.82 -12.09
C THR A 80 10.07 -21.31 -12.46
N ALA A 81 10.18 -22.29 -13.33
CA ALA A 81 11.47 -22.75 -13.87
C ALA A 81 12.26 -21.63 -14.57
N ALA A 82 11.57 -20.61 -15.11
CA ALA A 82 12.20 -19.43 -15.71
C ALA A 82 12.59 -18.35 -14.66
N GLY A 83 12.29 -18.57 -13.38
CA GLY A 83 12.61 -17.64 -12.29
C GLY A 83 11.53 -16.58 -12.01
N SER A 84 10.40 -16.61 -12.69
CA SER A 84 9.29 -15.67 -12.47
C SER A 84 8.59 -15.94 -11.14
N PRO A 85 8.55 -14.97 -10.21
CA PRO A 85 7.87 -15.16 -8.94
C PRO A 85 6.36 -15.19 -9.11
N TYR A 86 5.71 -16.03 -8.31
CA TYR A 86 4.27 -16.13 -8.23
C TYR A 86 3.77 -16.24 -6.80
N GLN A 87 2.52 -15.86 -6.59
CA GLN A 87 1.74 -16.16 -5.40
C GLN A 87 0.35 -16.63 -5.77
N LEU A 88 -0.12 -17.66 -5.08
CA LEU A 88 -1.51 -18.09 -5.08
C LEU A 88 -2.15 -17.61 -3.80
N GLN A 89 -3.31 -16.99 -3.90
CA GLN A 89 -4.06 -16.51 -2.75
C GLN A 89 -5.54 -16.86 -2.88
N GLU A 90 -6.26 -16.87 -1.77
CA GLU A 90 -7.72 -17.04 -1.81
C GLU A 90 -8.38 -15.89 -2.57
N PHE A 91 -9.46 -16.18 -3.29
CA PHE A 91 -10.30 -15.15 -3.89
C PHE A 91 -11.21 -14.55 -2.82
N VAL A 92 -11.10 -13.24 -2.62
CA VAL A 92 -11.97 -12.49 -1.70
C VAL A 92 -13.07 -11.81 -2.51
N THR A 93 -14.32 -12.05 -2.12
CA THR A 93 -15.48 -11.43 -2.76
C THR A 93 -15.61 -9.98 -2.32
N GLY A 94 -15.86 -9.09 -3.28
CA GLY A 94 -16.06 -7.67 -3.05
C GLY A 94 -15.61 -6.84 -4.24
N SER A 95 -15.82 -5.54 -4.12
CA SER A 95 -15.33 -4.53 -5.07
C SER A 95 -14.74 -3.36 -4.31
N ALA A 96 -13.93 -2.54 -4.99
CA ALA A 96 -13.44 -1.31 -4.41
C ALA A 96 -14.63 -0.42 -4.01
N PRO A 97 -14.73 -0.02 -2.73
CA PRO A 97 -15.85 0.79 -2.25
C PRO A 97 -15.66 2.28 -2.57
N THR A 98 -16.76 3.01 -2.68
CA THR A 98 -16.74 4.43 -2.31
C THR A 98 -16.87 4.49 -0.79
N LEU A 99 -15.89 5.12 -0.12
CA LEU A 99 -15.88 5.16 1.33
C LEU A 99 -16.86 6.20 1.86
N ASP A 100 -17.81 5.73 2.67
CA ASP A 100 -18.56 6.53 3.62
C ASP A 100 -17.87 6.49 5.01
N GLN A 101 -18.39 7.25 5.95
CA GLN A 101 -17.84 7.29 7.31
C GLN A 101 -17.97 5.94 8.05
N ALA A 102 -18.95 5.10 7.72
CA ALA A 102 -19.14 3.82 8.39
C ALA A 102 -18.07 2.81 7.93
N LEU A 103 -17.80 2.75 6.63
CA LEU A 103 -16.72 1.94 6.06
C LEU A 103 -15.35 2.46 6.49
N ALA A 104 -15.15 3.79 6.53
CA ALA A 104 -13.90 4.39 7.02
C ALA A 104 -13.57 3.97 8.46
N ARG A 105 -14.57 3.95 9.35
CA ARG A 105 -14.38 3.46 10.73
C ARG A 105 -13.99 1.98 10.77
N GLN A 106 -14.59 1.14 9.92
CA GLN A 106 -14.19 -0.27 9.83
C GLN A 106 -12.71 -0.40 9.38
N VAL A 107 -12.28 0.40 8.39
CA VAL A 107 -10.87 0.40 7.94
C VAL A 107 -9.94 0.86 9.07
N ILE A 108 -10.31 1.89 9.84
CA ILE A 108 -9.54 2.34 11.00
C ILE A 108 -9.42 1.23 12.05
N GLU A 109 -10.51 0.53 12.37
CA GLU A 109 -10.50 -0.62 13.29
C GLU A 109 -9.58 -1.74 12.78
N ILE A 110 -9.57 -2.00 11.47
CA ILE A 110 -8.65 -2.95 10.86
C ILE A 110 -7.19 -2.48 10.98
N CYS A 111 -6.92 -1.20 10.77
CA CYS A 111 -5.57 -0.64 10.94
C CYS A 111 -5.07 -0.72 12.41
N GLU A 112 -5.96 -0.80 13.39
CA GLU A 112 -5.54 -1.05 14.79
C GLU A 112 -4.94 -2.44 14.99
N LEU A 113 -5.30 -3.44 14.14
CA LEU A 113 -4.70 -4.78 14.16
C LEU A 113 -3.24 -4.80 13.71
N GLN A 114 -2.75 -3.72 13.09
CA GLN A 114 -1.36 -3.58 12.65
C GLN A 114 -0.40 -3.26 13.81
N ARG A 115 -0.94 -2.85 14.96
CA ARG A 115 -0.15 -2.38 16.12
C ARG A 115 0.78 -3.46 16.64
N ASP A 116 2.05 -3.11 16.85
CA ASP A 116 3.09 -3.93 17.47
C ASP A 116 3.21 -5.35 16.89
N LEU A 117 2.86 -5.52 15.61
CA LEU A 117 2.80 -6.86 14.99
C LEU A 117 4.16 -7.39 14.55
N LEU A 118 5.17 -6.53 14.44
CA LEU A 118 6.48 -6.90 13.92
C LEU A 118 7.59 -6.76 14.97
N PRO A 119 8.63 -7.63 14.91
CA PRO A 119 9.81 -7.50 15.75
C PRO A 119 10.70 -6.33 15.33
N GLU A 120 11.57 -5.87 16.22
CA GLU A 120 12.51 -4.76 15.98
C GLU A 120 13.45 -4.97 14.80
N ASP A 121 13.85 -6.20 14.54
CA ASP A 121 14.82 -6.60 13.53
C ASP A 121 14.20 -6.91 12.15
N HIS A 122 13.02 -6.37 11.87
CA HIS A 122 12.36 -6.59 10.58
C HIS A 122 13.12 -5.90 9.43
N ASP A 123 13.40 -6.63 8.35
CA ASP A 123 14.27 -6.23 7.22
C ASP A 123 13.79 -4.99 6.43
N VAL A 124 12.48 -4.67 6.46
CA VAL A 124 11.91 -3.52 5.75
C VAL A 124 11.33 -2.53 6.72
N SER A 125 11.92 -1.36 6.78
CA SER A 125 11.46 -0.27 7.64
C SER A 125 10.83 0.86 6.82
N TRP A 126 9.51 0.94 6.85
CA TRP A 126 8.78 2.08 6.27
C TRP A 126 9.05 3.39 7.01
N SER A 127 9.26 3.34 8.32
CA SER A 127 9.69 4.51 9.10
C SER A 127 11.07 4.97 8.71
N GLY A 128 12.03 4.05 8.59
CA GLY A 128 13.38 4.36 8.12
C GLY A 128 13.39 4.88 6.68
N TRP A 129 12.61 4.27 5.79
CA TRP A 129 12.46 4.73 4.42
C TRP A 129 11.83 6.13 4.35
N SER A 130 10.74 6.36 5.08
CA SER A 130 10.08 7.68 5.11
C SER A 130 11.01 8.78 5.60
N HIS A 131 11.74 8.51 6.70
CA HIS A 131 12.74 9.43 7.22
C HIS A 131 13.86 9.68 6.21
N GLY A 132 14.42 8.62 5.63
CA GLY A 132 15.50 8.71 4.64
C GLY A 132 15.10 9.48 3.37
N VAL A 133 13.87 9.29 2.86
CA VAL A 133 13.35 10.07 1.72
C VAL A 133 13.25 11.55 2.06
N VAL A 134 12.72 11.89 3.23
CA VAL A 134 12.46 13.30 3.60
C VAL A 134 13.75 14.06 3.97
N PHE A 135 14.70 13.39 4.63
CA PHE A 135 15.83 14.09 5.25
C PHE A 135 17.20 13.76 4.67
N ASP A 136 17.35 12.56 4.08
CA ASP A 136 18.66 12.02 3.71
C ASP A 136 18.79 11.74 2.20
N GLY A 137 17.76 12.07 1.41
CA GLY A 137 17.78 11.94 -0.04
C GLY A 137 17.73 10.50 -0.56
N TRP A 138 17.17 9.56 0.24
CA TRP A 138 17.09 8.17 -0.17
C TRP A 138 16.29 8.01 -1.47
N ASP A 139 16.79 7.12 -2.33
CA ASP A 139 16.24 6.82 -3.65
C ASP A 139 16.19 8.04 -4.60
N GLY A 140 16.62 9.24 -4.16
CA GLY A 140 16.58 10.48 -4.94
C GLY A 140 15.17 10.95 -5.31
N VAL A 141 14.13 10.39 -4.69
CA VAL A 141 12.71 10.71 -4.96
C VAL A 141 12.44 12.17 -4.69
N TRP A 142 12.88 12.67 -3.53
CA TRP A 142 12.66 14.04 -3.10
C TRP A 142 13.26 15.05 -4.09
N GLU A 143 14.52 14.85 -4.48
CA GLU A 143 15.22 15.73 -5.41
C GLU A 143 14.64 15.68 -6.82
N ARG A 144 14.08 14.54 -7.25
CA ARG A 144 13.41 14.45 -8.55
C ARG A 144 12.12 15.25 -8.55
N VAL A 145 11.27 15.10 -7.53
CA VAL A 145 10.01 15.86 -7.43
C VAL A 145 10.26 17.36 -7.27
N GLN A 146 11.30 17.75 -6.53
CA GLN A 146 11.70 19.18 -6.43
C GLN A 146 12.04 19.82 -7.77
N ARG A 147 12.46 19.04 -8.76
CA ARG A 147 12.80 19.53 -10.11
C ARG A 147 11.61 19.57 -11.06
N TYR A 148 10.44 19.07 -10.64
CA TYR A 148 9.25 19.19 -11.45
C TYR A 148 8.75 20.63 -11.46
N ASP A 149 8.25 21.07 -12.61
CA ASP A 149 7.57 22.36 -12.69
C ASP A 149 6.15 22.24 -12.11
N GLY A 150 5.71 23.28 -11.39
CA GLY A 150 4.36 23.41 -10.93
C GLY A 150 4.09 22.94 -9.49
N GLU A 151 2.85 22.60 -9.22
CA GLU A 151 2.30 22.48 -7.87
C GLU A 151 2.93 21.36 -7.03
N ALA A 152 3.35 20.26 -7.64
CA ALA A 152 3.96 19.15 -6.89
C ALA A 152 5.24 19.59 -6.15
N ALA A 153 6.08 20.40 -6.80
CA ALA A 153 7.30 20.93 -6.17
C ALA A 153 6.98 21.93 -5.03
N GLU A 154 5.95 22.76 -5.21
CA GLU A 154 5.48 23.70 -4.18
C GLU A 154 4.93 22.97 -2.95
N LEU A 155 4.09 21.96 -3.16
CA LEU A 155 3.56 21.11 -2.09
C LEU A 155 4.69 20.39 -1.36
N LEU A 156 5.65 19.83 -2.09
CA LEU A 156 6.81 19.16 -1.50
C LEU A 156 7.62 20.11 -0.61
N ALA A 157 7.82 21.36 -1.03
CA ALA A 157 8.52 22.37 -0.22
C ALA A 157 7.77 22.67 1.08
N ARG A 158 6.42 22.73 1.04
CA ARG A 158 5.57 22.88 2.24
C ARG A 158 5.68 21.67 3.17
N TYR A 159 5.64 20.45 2.63
CA TYR A 159 5.87 19.22 3.41
C TYR A 159 7.26 19.22 4.07
N GLY A 160 8.31 19.65 3.34
CA GLY A 160 9.65 19.78 3.89
C GLY A 160 9.72 20.79 5.05
N ALA A 161 9.02 21.91 4.96
CA ALA A 161 8.93 22.89 6.03
C ALA A 161 8.20 22.32 7.27
N LEU A 162 7.09 21.58 7.06
CA LEU A 162 6.34 20.90 8.11
C LEU A 162 7.20 19.83 8.82
N CYS A 163 8.02 19.09 8.09
CA CYS A 163 8.84 18.00 8.64
C CYS A 163 10.10 18.49 9.36
N ARG A 164 10.61 19.69 9.04
CA ARG A 164 11.90 20.21 9.57
C ARG A 164 12.10 20.04 11.09
N PRO A 165 11.10 20.30 11.96
CA PRO A 165 11.25 20.13 13.41
C PRO A 165 11.44 18.66 13.85
N TYR A 166 11.17 17.69 12.99
CA TYR A 166 11.13 16.27 13.32
C TYR A 166 12.34 15.47 12.78
N ARG A 167 13.39 16.15 12.27
CA ARG A 167 14.57 15.49 11.71
C ARG A 167 15.21 14.47 12.65
N ASP A 168 15.33 14.83 13.92
CA ASP A 168 15.97 13.99 14.93
C ASP A 168 14.95 13.18 15.76
N HIS A 169 13.70 13.10 15.28
CA HIS A 169 12.63 12.37 15.96
C HIS A 169 12.64 10.89 15.51
N GLU A 170 12.71 9.99 16.47
CA GLU A 170 12.61 8.56 16.21
C GLU A 170 11.16 8.17 15.91
N LEU A 171 10.94 7.54 14.75
CA LEU A 171 9.61 7.08 14.35
C LEU A 171 9.35 5.65 14.86
N PRO A 172 8.09 5.28 15.18
CA PRO A 172 7.76 3.90 15.54
C PRO A 172 8.17 2.89 14.46
N HIS A 173 8.58 1.68 14.86
CA HIS A 173 9.12 0.66 13.96
C HIS A 173 8.37 -0.68 13.98
N HIS A 174 7.45 -0.87 14.94
CA HIS A 174 6.93 -2.20 15.28
C HIS A 174 5.55 -2.50 14.70
N ASP A 175 4.84 -1.49 14.18
CA ASP A 175 3.57 -1.74 13.53
C ASP A 175 3.80 -2.40 12.17
N LEU A 176 2.86 -3.26 11.75
CA LEU A 176 2.78 -3.67 10.35
C LEU A 176 2.37 -2.45 9.52
N VAL A 177 3.07 -2.18 8.45
CA VAL A 177 2.69 -1.22 7.42
C VAL A 177 2.41 -1.99 6.14
N HIS A 178 1.22 -1.80 5.56
CA HIS A 178 0.85 -2.38 4.27
C HIS A 178 1.74 -1.82 3.14
N GLY A 179 2.02 -0.52 3.21
CA GLY A 179 2.94 0.19 2.33
C GLY A 179 2.36 0.63 0.98
N ASP A 180 1.16 0.16 0.64
CA ASP A 180 0.38 0.59 -0.55
C ASP A 180 -1.12 0.60 -0.22
N LEU A 181 -1.50 1.03 1.00
CA LEU A 181 -2.89 1.05 1.40
C LEU A 181 -3.61 2.28 0.83
N ASN A 182 -4.51 2.03 -0.10
CA ASN A 182 -5.31 3.04 -0.76
C ASN A 182 -6.73 2.48 -1.01
N MET A 183 -7.67 3.32 -1.44
CA MET A 183 -9.06 2.91 -1.66
C MET A 183 -9.21 1.79 -2.70
N GLY A 184 -8.31 1.73 -3.70
CA GLY A 184 -8.31 0.68 -4.72
C GLY A 184 -7.93 -0.70 -4.20
N ASN A 185 -7.23 -0.78 -3.05
CA ASN A 185 -6.79 -2.02 -2.43
C ASN A 185 -7.75 -2.50 -1.32
N LEU A 186 -8.88 -1.80 -1.12
CA LEU A 186 -9.97 -2.23 -0.25
C LEU A 186 -11.02 -2.98 -1.05
N LEU A 187 -11.53 -4.08 -0.49
CA LEU A 187 -12.69 -4.79 -1.02
C LEU A 187 -13.83 -4.70 -0.01
N ALA A 188 -15.04 -4.42 -0.50
CA ALA A 188 -16.23 -4.38 0.32
C ALA A 188 -17.40 -5.10 -0.37
N ALA A 189 -18.26 -5.69 0.44
CA ALA A 189 -19.54 -6.25 0.04
C ALA A 189 -20.55 -6.05 1.19
N ASP A 190 -21.80 -5.79 0.85
CA ASP A 190 -22.92 -5.66 1.80
C ASP A 190 -22.63 -4.67 2.96
N GLY A 191 -21.96 -3.53 2.65
CA GLY A 191 -21.63 -2.51 3.64
C GLY A 191 -20.50 -2.90 4.62
N ARG A 192 -19.67 -3.88 4.27
CA ARG A 192 -18.56 -4.37 5.10
C ARG A 192 -17.28 -4.47 4.30
N ILE A 193 -16.17 -4.16 4.94
CA ILE A 193 -14.84 -4.46 4.38
C ILE A 193 -14.64 -5.98 4.44
N THR A 194 -14.46 -6.59 3.27
CA THR A 194 -14.27 -8.03 3.11
C THR A 194 -12.81 -8.42 2.91
N GLY A 195 -11.97 -7.48 2.44
CA GLY A 195 -10.56 -7.74 2.22
C GLY A 195 -9.72 -6.49 2.01
N ILE A 196 -8.43 -6.64 2.30
CA ILE A 196 -7.37 -5.69 1.94
C ILE A 196 -6.34 -6.47 1.13
N VAL A 197 -6.17 -6.06 -0.13
CA VAL A 197 -5.34 -6.76 -1.12
C VAL A 197 -4.05 -6.00 -1.43
N ASP A 198 -3.14 -6.62 -2.21
CA ASP A 198 -1.88 -6.01 -2.70
C ASP A 198 -0.87 -5.68 -1.58
N ILE A 199 -0.77 -6.56 -0.58
CA ILE A 199 0.08 -6.43 0.61
C ILE A 199 1.57 -6.77 0.36
N GLU A 200 2.01 -6.92 -0.87
CA GLU A 200 3.39 -7.30 -1.22
C GLU A 200 4.44 -6.27 -0.80
N ALA A 201 4.02 -5.02 -0.55
CA ALA A 201 4.87 -3.94 -0.06
C ALA A 201 5.07 -3.94 1.46
N ALA A 202 4.39 -4.85 2.18
CA ALA A 202 4.37 -4.80 3.63
C ALA A 202 5.74 -4.85 4.30
N GLY A 203 5.84 -4.14 5.41
CA GLY A 203 7.04 -4.02 6.22
C GLY A 203 6.73 -3.50 7.62
N GLY A 204 7.76 -3.23 8.41
CA GLY A 204 7.65 -2.61 9.72
C GLY A 204 7.66 -1.08 9.64
N GLY A 205 7.02 -0.41 10.58
CA GLY A 205 7.04 1.03 10.64
C GLY A 205 5.96 1.64 11.53
N ALA A 206 5.66 2.90 11.30
CA ALA A 206 4.51 3.58 11.88
C ALA A 206 3.27 3.33 11.00
N ARG A 207 2.20 2.70 11.53
CA ARG A 207 0.97 2.47 10.78
C ARG A 207 0.27 3.78 10.35
N ALA A 208 0.71 4.92 10.88
CA ALA A 208 0.34 6.23 10.37
C ALA A 208 0.62 6.38 8.87
N TYR A 209 1.61 5.67 8.31
CA TYR A 209 1.89 5.66 6.88
C TYR A 209 0.66 5.25 6.06
N ASP A 210 0.05 4.12 6.42
CA ASP A 210 -1.14 3.61 5.74
C ASP A 210 -2.36 4.53 5.95
N LEU A 211 -2.53 5.06 7.16
CA LEU A 211 -3.65 5.94 7.48
C LEU A 211 -3.57 7.29 6.75
N VAL A 212 -2.37 7.88 6.59
CA VAL A 212 -2.23 9.12 5.80
C VAL A 212 -2.36 8.85 4.30
N ALA A 213 -1.93 7.68 3.82
CA ALA A 213 -2.16 7.27 2.44
C ALA A 213 -3.66 7.13 2.14
N LEU A 214 -4.45 6.55 3.08
CA LEU A 214 -5.91 6.49 3.00
C LEU A 214 -6.55 7.88 3.05
N ALA A 215 -6.08 8.79 3.90
CA ALA A 215 -6.59 10.18 3.96
C ALA A 215 -6.39 10.89 2.61
N ALA A 216 -5.18 10.82 2.05
CA ALA A 216 -4.87 11.41 0.74
C ALA A 216 -5.67 10.74 -0.40
N SER A 217 -5.86 9.41 -0.35
CA SER A 217 -6.66 8.67 -1.32
C SER A 217 -8.15 9.03 -1.22
N ALA A 218 -8.70 9.17 -0.02
CA ALA A 218 -10.08 9.58 0.21
C ALA A 218 -10.37 10.97 -0.38
N ALA A 219 -9.48 11.94 -0.13
CA ALA A 219 -9.59 13.28 -0.69
C ALA A 219 -9.51 13.28 -2.23
N ARG A 220 -8.66 12.40 -2.80
CA ARG A 220 -8.44 12.29 -4.25
C ARG A 220 -9.56 11.55 -4.97
N ASP A 221 -10.04 10.44 -4.42
CA ASP A 221 -10.84 9.43 -5.13
C ASP A 221 -12.34 9.54 -4.83
N GLY A 222 -12.78 10.64 -4.20
CA GLY A 222 -14.19 10.99 -4.06
C GLY A 222 -14.93 10.23 -2.95
N ALA A 223 -14.29 10.01 -1.81
CA ALA A 223 -14.96 9.55 -0.60
C ALA A 223 -15.95 10.60 -0.07
N ASP A 224 -16.84 10.20 0.82
CA ASP A 224 -17.77 11.12 1.48
C ASP A 224 -17.03 12.18 2.32
N ALA A 225 -17.68 13.33 2.50
CA ALA A 225 -17.10 14.44 3.28
C ALA A 225 -16.69 14.01 4.69
N GLY A 226 -15.48 14.41 5.11
CA GLY A 226 -14.92 14.14 6.44
C GLY A 226 -14.28 12.75 6.59
N VAL A 227 -14.25 11.90 5.55
CA VAL A 227 -13.56 10.61 5.60
C VAL A 227 -12.05 10.80 5.67
N ASP A 228 -11.49 11.74 4.94
CA ASP A 228 -10.09 12.16 5.00
C ASP A 228 -9.68 12.63 6.40
N GLU A 229 -10.54 13.42 7.04
CA GLU A 229 -10.35 13.89 8.43
C GLU A 229 -10.33 12.73 9.43
N LEU A 230 -11.26 11.77 9.29
CA LEU A 230 -11.30 10.57 10.15
C LEU A 230 -9.99 9.76 10.08
N PHE A 231 -9.45 9.54 8.88
CA PHE A 231 -8.19 8.83 8.72
C PHE A 231 -7.01 9.61 9.30
N LEU A 232 -6.94 10.93 9.07
CA LEU A 232 -5.88 11.76 9.63
C LEU A 232 -5.93 11.79 11.16
N GLU A 233 -7.10 11.95 11.76
CA GLU A 233 -7.27 11.86 13.21
C GLU A 233 -6.82 10.50 13.77
N ALA A 234 -7.15 9.40 13.07
CA ALA A 234 -6.70 8.07 13.45
C ALA A 234 -5.18 7.95 13.37
N ALA A 235 -4.55 8.49 12.32
CA ALA A 235 -3.08 8.52 12.17
C ALA A 235 -2.41 9.30 13.32
N LEU A 236 -2.93 10.47 13.67
CA LEU A 236 -2.44 11.30 14.78
C LEU A 236 -2.56 10.59 16.13
N ARG A 237 -3.67 9.89 16.37
CA ARG A 237 -3.85 9.07 17.58
C ARG A 237 -2.91 7.86 17.61
N ALA A 238 -2.65 7.27 16.45
CA ALA A 238 -1.83 6.06 16.35
C ALA A 238 -0.35 6.33 16.68
N ASN A 239 0.27 7.29 16.03
CA ASN A 239 1.72 7.48 16.08
C ASN A 239 2.17 8.94 16.29
N GLY A 240 1.23 9.87 16.50
CA GLY A 240 1.54 11.26 16.78
C GLY A 240 1.94 12.10 15.57
N ARG A 241 2.04 13.43 15.79
CA ARG A 241 2.22 14.42 14.71
C ARG A 241 3.55 14.24 13.94
N ALA A 242 4.63 13.89 14.62
CA ALA A 242 5.93 13.71 13.97
C ALA A 242 5.90 12.60 12.92
N ALA A 243 5.40 11.41 13.30
CA ALA A 243 5.27 10.28 12.39
C ALA A 243 4.31 10.60 11.24
N VAL A 244 3.17 11.22 11.52
CA VAL A 244 2.18 11.62 10.51
C VAL A 244 2.77 12.59 9.50
N ALA A 245 3.48 13.64 9.94
CA ALA A 245 4.10 14.60 9.04
C ALA A 245 5.14 13.96 8.11
N VAL A 246 6.04 13.15 8.67
CA VAL A 246 7.11 12.49 7.88
C VAL A 246 6.53 11.44 6.93
N CYS A 247 5.59 10.61 7.37
CA CYS A 247 4.92 9.62 6.53
C CYS A 247 4.12 10.29 5.39
N ALA A 248 3.40 11.39 5.68
CA ALA A 248 2.65 12.14 4.67
C ALA A 248 3.57 12.75 3.61
N ALA A 249 4.69 13.34 4.03
CA ALA A 249 5.69 13.92 3.13
C ALA A 249 6.34 12.86 2.21
N ALA A 250 6.78 11.74 2.78
CA ALA A 250 7.39 10.65 2.03
C ALA A 250 6.38 9.99 1.05
N GLY A 251 5.15 9.75 1.53
CA GLY A 251 4.07 9.21 0.71
C GLY A 251 3.71 10.12 -0.46
N PHE A 252 3.57 11.43 -0.21
CA PHE A 252 3.31 12.41 -1.27
C PHE A 252 4.44 12.43 -2.30
N ALA A 253 5.70 12.50 -1.86
CA ALA A 253 6.85 12.50 -2.76
C ALA A 253 6.86 11.26 -3.68
N SER A 254 6.65 10.07 -3.11
CA SER A 254 6.63 8.81 -3.85
C SER A 254 5.50 8.74 -4.88
N VAL A 255 4.29 9.14 -4.50
CA VAL A 255 3.13 9.09 -5.40
C VAL A 255 3.23 10.17 -6.47
N ALA A 256 3.70 11.38 -6.15
CA ALA A 256 3.94 12.45 -7.11
C ALA A 256 4.97 12.03 -8.18
N GLU A 257 6.07 11.41 -7.78
CA GLU A 257 7.05 10.85 -8.72
C GLU A 257 6.42 9.77 -9.61
N PHE A 258 5.68 8.84 -9.01
CA PHE A 258 5.06 7.74 -9.73
C PHE A 258 4.09 8.21 -10.82
N VAL A 259 3.33 9.29 -10.59
CA VAL A 259 2.36 9.81 -11.56
C VAL A 259 2.94 10.81 -12.54
N HIS A 260 4.13 11.36 -12.29
CA HIS A 260 4.73 12.44 -13.09
C HIS A 260 4.82 12.11 -14.59
N THR A 261 5.13 10.86 -14.93
CA THR A 261 5.25 10.39 -16.32
C THR A 261 3.94 9.85 -16.90
N ARG A 262 2.82 9.97 -16.16
CA ARG A 262 1.52 9.42 -16.55
C ARG A 262 0.66 10.50 -17.22
N SER A 263 -0.45 10.89 -16.64
CA SER A 263 -1.33 11.91 -17.22
C SER A 263 -1.43 13.14 -16.32
N GLU A 264 -1.70 14.31 -16.91
CA GLU A 264 -1.97 15.53 -16.15
C GLU A 264 -3.10 15.33 -15.15
N GLN A 265 -4.18 14.64 -15.53
CA GLN A 265 -5.28 14.31 -14.62
C GLN A 265 -4.82 13.53 -13.40
N SER A 266 -3.88 12.57 -13.55
CA SER A 266 -3.34 11.82 -12.42
C SER A 266 -2.49 12.71 -11.50
N GLN A 267 -1.75 13.66 -12.08
CA GLN A 267 -0.96 14.64 -11.32
C GLN A 267 -1.87 15.58 -10.53
N ASP A 268 -2.91 16.13 -11.16
CA ASP A 268 -3.88 17.00 -10.49
C ASP A 268 -4.59 16.31 -9.33
N MET A 269 -4.98 15.06 -9.50
CA MET A 269 -5.60 14.26 -8.44
C MET A 269 -4.65 14.04 -7.25
N VAL A 270 -3.38 13.72 -7.50
CA VAL A 270 -2.37 13.54 -6.44
C VAL A 270 -2.08 14.88 -5.74
N ASN A 271 -1.93 15.96 -6.48
CA ASN A 271 -1.74 17.29 -5.91
C ASN A 271 -2.93 17.73 -5.05
N HIS A 272 -4.15 17.42 -5.50
CA HIS A 272 -5.37 17.70 -4.71
C HIS A 272 -5.33 16.96 -3.35
N GLY A 273 -5.08 15.65 -3.35
CA GLY A 273 -4.96 14.87 -2.11
C GLY A 273 -3.84 15.36 -1.19
N GLY A 274 -2.67 15.66 -1.76
CA GLY A 274 -1.53 16.21 -1.02
C GLY A 274 -1.80 17.58 -0.41
N ARG A 275 -2.44 18.48 -1.16
CA ARG A 275 -2.84 19.82 -0.68
C ARG A 275 -3.83 19.71 0.47
N ARG A 276 -4.89 18.88 0.30
CA ARG A 276 -5.91 18.69 1.33
C ARG A 276 -5.32 18.15 2.63
N LEU A 277 -4.40 17.20 2.53
CA LEU A 277 -3.73 16.66 3.71
C LEU A 277 -2.86 17.71 4.43
N LEU A 278 -2.15 18.57 3.68
CA LEU A 278 -1.41 19.70 4.26
C LEU A 278 -2.33 20.69 4.97
N GLU A 279 -3.47 21.04 4.37
CA GLU A 279 -4.47 21.95 4.98
C GLU A 279 -4.96 21.40 6.32
N LEU A 280 -5.25 20.09 6.37
CA LEU A 280 -5.65 19.42 7.62
C LEU A 280 -4.54 19.35 8.67
N LEU A 281 -3.29 19.25 8.25
CA LEU A 281 -2.14 19.24 9.15
C LEU A 281 -1.78 20.64 9.67
N ASP A 282 -2.12 21.69 8.95
CA ASP A 282 -1.88 23.08 9.34
C ASP A 282 -2.98 23.64 10.25
N ALA A 283 -4.15 23.00 10.29
CA ALA A 283 -5.29 23.36 11.14
C ALA A 283 -5.12 22.90 12.60
#